data_a03400ae111789c3d18c0de69d2e7b27
#
_entry.id   a03400ae111789c3d18c0de69d2e7b27
#
_cell.length_a   1.000
_cell.length_b   1.000
_cell.length_c   1.000
_cell.angle_alpha   90.00
_cell.angle_beta   90.00
_cell.angle_gamma   90.00
#
_symmetry.space_group_name_H-M   'P 1'
#
loop_
_entity.id
_entity.type
_entity.pdbx_description
1 polymer ?
#
loop_
_entity_poly.entity_id
_entity_poly.type
_entity_poly.pdbx_seq_one_letter_code
_entity_poly.pdbx_strand_id
1 'polypeptide(L)'
;MKKPFIALIAIFACTFSNAQNDQSSSGYSIETVGKVSSMYKYIELSKQVINEENVYNLKYHNLEFPQMNDMTNVRFKATDEELDNIYNTILMGSKMKRTDPIKYINLDRGKLGVTRLTSGQVKILYTASGSDEVKWTWLSKGQLKKVFGK
;
A
#
# COMPACT_ATOMS: atom_id res chain seq x y z
N MET A 1 65.69 35.62 36.45
CA MET A 1 64.28 35.32 36.77
C MET A 1 63.59 35.02 35.48
N LYS A 2 63.34 33.73 35.18
CA LYS A 2 62.66 33.26 33.96
C LYS A 2 61.19 32.91 34.28
N LYS A 3 60.26 33.64 33.71
CA LYS A 3 58.81 33.34 33.84
C LYS A 3 58.41 32.22 32.86
N PRO A 4 57.73 31.18 33.31
CA PRO A 4 57.18 30.17 32.38
C PRO A 4 55.91 30.69 31.70
N PHE A 5 55.89 30.60 30.40
CA PHE A 5 54.72 30.86 29.57
C PHE A 5 53.81 29.61 29.58
N ILE A 6 52.65 29.71 30.21
CA ILE A 6 51.68 28.64 30.21
C ILE A 6 50.84 28.83 28.95
N ALA A 7 51.05 27.97 27.97
CA ALA A 7 50.21 27.89 26.77
C ALA A 7 48.92 27.13 27.10
N LEU A 8 47.82 27.87 27.14
CA LEU A 8 46.49 27.31 27.31
C LEU A 8 46.02 26.73 25.97
N ILE A 9 46.09 25.42 25.82
CA ILE A 9 45.52 24.71 24.65
C ILE A 9 44.02 24.57 24.89
N ALA A 10 43.22 25.41 24.25
CA ALA A 10 41.77 25.26 24.18
C ALA A 10 41.45 24.12 23.20
N ILE A 11 41.10 22.98 23.74
CA ILE A 11 40.55 21.86 22.96
C ILE A 11 39.13 22.21 22.57
N PHE A 12 38.94 22.61 21.32
CA PHE A 12 37.59 22.76 20.72
C PHE A 12 37.03 21.37 20.47
N ALA A 13 36.26 20.84 21.40
CA ALA A 13 35.43 19.67 21.19
C ALA A 13 34.26 20.07 20.28
N CYS A 14 34.42 19.84 18.98
CA CYS A 14 33.30 19.89 18.05
C CYS A 14 32.36 18.72 18.38
N THR A 15 31.37 18.97 19.21
CA THR A 15 30.21 18.08 19.31
C THR A 15 29.44 18.18 18.00
N PHE A 16 29.63 17.20 17.13
CA PHE A 16 28.67 16.98 16.02
C PHE A 16 27.34 16.59 16.63
N SER A 17 26.50 17.58 16.86
CA SER A 17 25.09 17.36 17.08
C SER A 17 24.55 16.77 15.78
N ASN A 18 24.34 15.45 15.74
CA ASN A 18 23.43 14.86 14.78
C ASN A 18 22.05 15.45 15.08
N ALA A 19 21.72 16.53 14.39
CA ALA A 19 20.36 16.98 14.26
C ALA A 19 19.64 15.87 13.46
N GLN A 20 19.15 14.84 14.17
CA GLN A 20 18.07 14.05 13.68
C GLN A 20 16.95 15.04 13.37
N ASN A 21 16.68 15.16 12.08
CA ASN A 21 15.52 15.86 11.57
C ASN A 21 14.30 15.05 12.02
N ASP A 22 13.91 15.21 13.28
CA ASP A 22 12.58 14.88 13.76
C ASP A 22 11.62 15.83 13.04
N GLN A 23 11.35 15.52 11.77
CA GLN A 23 10.07 15.89 11.22
C GLN A 23 9.05 15.12 12.05
N SER A 24 8.55 15.78 13.08
CA SER A 24 7.28 15.44 13.72
C SER A 24 6.18 15.59 12.68
N SER A 25 6.14 14.63 11.73
CA SER A 25 4.98 14.37 10.94
C SER A 25 3.89 13.97 11.93
N SER A 26 2.89 14.84 12.06
CA SER A 26 1.62 14.62 12.73
C SER A 26 1.27 13.13 12.76
N GLY A 27 1.17 12.55 13.96
CA GLY A 27 1.20 11.16 14.39
C GLY A 27 0.31 10.13 13.70
N TYR A 28 0.42 10.00 12.40
CA TYR A 28 -0.25 8.95 11.65
C TYR A 28 0.78 7.90 11.22
N SER A 29 0.83 6.78 11.97
CA SER A 29 1.64 5.63 11.55
C SER A 29 0.94 4.91 10.41
N ILE A 30 1.68 4.65 9.32
CA ILE A 30 1.22 3.78 8.24
C ILE A 30 1.79 2.39 8.50
N GLU A 31 0.92 1.42 8.62
CA GLU A 31 1.25 0.01 8.82
C GLU A 31 1.07 -0.75 7.49
N THR A 32 2.06 -1.52 7.08
CA THR A 32 1.92 -2.44 5.94
C THR A 32 1.22 -3.71 6.41
N VAL A 33 0.00 -3.94 5.95
CA VAL A 33 -0.76 -5.18 6.19
C VAL A 33 -0.12 -6.34 5.45
N GLY A 34 0.22 -6.13 4.17
CA GLY A 34 0.93 -7.12 3.39
C GLY A 34 1.34 -6.62 2.02
N LYS A 35 2.32 -7.34 1.42
CA LYS A 35 2.97 -6.91 0.20
C LYS A 35 3.42 -8.07 -0.66
N VAL A 36 3.27 -7.92 -1.96
CA VAL A 36 3.88 -8.77 -3.00
C VAL A 36 4.66 -7.86 -3.95
N SER A 37 5.94 -8.16 -4.12
CA SER A 37 6.82 -7.42 -5.03
C SER A 37 7.62 -8.40 -5.87
N SER A 38 7.69 -8.16 -7.18
CA SER A 38 8.55 -8.83 -8.14
C SER A 38 8.98 -7.82 -9.21
N MET A 39 9.83 -8.22 -10.15
CA MET A 39 10.34 -7.33 -11.19
C MET A 39 9.24 -6.60 -11.99
N TYR A 40 8.10 -7.26 -12.21
CA TYR A 40 7.00 -6.72 -13.05
C TYR A 40 5.71 -6.48 -12.30
N LYS A 41 5.70 -6.68 -10.97
CA LYS A 41 4.47 -6.64 -10.22
C LYS A 41 4.70 -6.14 -8.81
N TYR A 42 3.96 -5.14 -8.44
CA TYR A 42 3.92 -4.61 -7.10
C TYR A 42 2.47 -4.50 -6.63
N ILE A 43 2.20 -5.02 -5.45
CA ILE A 43 0.91 -4.86 -4.77
C ILE A 43 1.17 -4.78 -3.28
N GLU A 44 0.62 -3.79 -2.63
CA GLU A 44 0.74 -3.56 -1.19
C GLU A 44 -0.61 -3.08 -0.64
N LEU A 45 -1.01 -3.65 0.47
CA LEU A 45 -2.10 -3.14 1.30
C LEU A 45 -1.48 -2.53 2.56
N SER A 46 -1.74 -1.26 2.78
CA SER A 46 -1.36 -0.55 4.00
C SER A 46 -2.59 -0.03 4.75
N LYS A 47 -2.45 0.13 6.05
CA LYS A 47 -3.47 0.62 6.98
C LYS A 47 -2.96 1.86 7.68
N GLN A 48 -3.84 2.83 7.86
CA GLN A 48 -3.61 4.04 8.65
C GLN A 48 -4.86 4.30 9.49
N VAL A 49 -4.68 4.71 10.74
CA VAL A 49 -5.82 5.13 11.58
C VAL A 49 -5.91 6.65 11.51
N ILE A 50 -7.05 7.15 11.07
CA ILE A 50 -7.34 8.59 10.96
C ILE A 50 -8.66 8.86 11.64
N ASN A 51 -8.65 9.71 12.68
CA ASN A 51 -9.86 10.04 13.46
C ASN A 51 -10.61 8.78 13.95
N GLU A 52 -9.88 7.81 14.50
CA GLU A 52 -10.40 6.52 15.00
C GLU A 52 -10.96 5.59 13.88
N GLU A 53 -10.87 5.96 12.62
CA GLU A 53 -11.29 5.13 11.50
C GLU A 53 -10.08 4.48 10.82
N ASN A 54 -10.23 3.21 10.45
CA ASN A 54 -9.24 2.51 9.65
C ASN A 54 -9.37 2.94 8.18
N VAL A 55 -8.30 3.50 7.65
CA VAL A 55 -8.18 3.86 6.25
C VAL A 55 -7.15 2.94 5.60
N TYR A 56 -7.59 2.17 4.63
CA TYR A 56 -6.74 1.28 3.86
C TYR A 56 -6.32 1.91 2.53
N ASN A 57 -5.13 1.58 2.08
CA ASN A 57 -4.65 1.93 0.75
C ASN A 57 -4.11 0.69 0.05
N LEU A 58 -4.81 0.23 -0.98
CA LEU A 58 -4.36 -0.83 -1.86
C LEU A 58 -3.60 -0.19 -3.03
N LYS A 59 -2.28 -0.27 -3.00
CA LYS A 59 -1.39 0.24 -4.02
C LYS A 59 -0.92 -0.89 -4.92
N TYR A 60 -1.05 -0.73 -6.24
CA TYR A 60 -0.59 -1.74 -7.17
C TYR A 60 -0.12 -1.15 -8.51
N HIS A 61 0.72 -1.91 -9.19
CA HIS A 61 1.13 -1.61 -10.56
C HIS A 61 -0.02 -1.92 -11.53
N ASN A 62 -0.45 -0.93 -12.29
CA ASN A 62 -1.47 -1.09 -13.32
C ASN A 62 -0.90 -1.91 -14.48
N LEU A 63 -1.52 -3.05 -14.77
CA LEU A 63 -1.06 -3.98 -15.79
C LEU A 63 -1.73 -3.75 -17.16
N GLU A 64 -2.51 -2.70 -17.32
CA GLU A 64 -3.01 -2.28 -18.63
C GLU A 64 -1.88 -1.74 -19.50
N PHE A 65 -0.93 -1.03 -18.88
CA PHE A 65 0.27 -0.51 -19.52
C PHE A 65 1.53 -0.96 -18.76
N PRO A 66 1.91 -2.25 -18.84
CA PRO A 66 2.96 -2.81 -17.99
C PRO A 66 4.36 -2.20 -18.22
N GLN A 67 4.56 -1.53 -19.34
CA GLN A 67 5.81 -0.82 -19.66
C GLN A 67 5.87 0.57 -19.03
N MET A 68 4.75 1.13 -18.62
CA MET A 68 4.65 2.40 -17.91
C MET A 68 4.64 2.09 -16.41
N ASN A 69 5.45 2.81 -15.64
CA ASN A 69 5.44 2.66 -14.18
C ASN A 69 4.20 3.35 -13.57
N ASP A 70 3.00 2.94 -14.04
CA ASP A 70 1.73 3.47 -13.58
C ASP A 70 1.28 2.76 -12.30
N MET A 71 1.31 3.48 -11.19
CA MET A 71 0.90 2.99 -9.88
C MET A 71 -0.51 3.47 -9.55
N THR A 72 -1.39 2.53 -9.27
CA THR A 72 -2.76 2.82 -8.82
C THR A 72 -2.82 2.78 -7.31
N ASN A 73 -3.51 3.76 -6.72
CA ASN A 73 -3.78 3.83 -5.29
C ASN A 73 -5.30 3.81 -5.08
N VAL A 74 -5.78 2.76 -4.42
CA VAL A 74 -7.20 2.61 -4.06
C VAL A 74 -7.33 2.83 -2.57
N ARG A 75 -7.74 4.02 -2.18
CA ARG A 75 -7.94 4.39 -0.78
C ARG A 75 -9.39 4.22 -0.39
N PHE A 76 -9.65 3.54 0.73
CA PHE A 76 -11.00 3.29 1.24
C PHE A 76 -11.00 3.16 2.76
N LYS A 77 -12.15 3.47 3.38
CA LYS A 77 -12.40 3.21 4.79
C LYS A 77 -13.04 1.83 4.93
N ALA A 78 -12.64 1.09 5.95
CA ALA A 78 -13.25 -0.18 6.28
C ALA A 78 -12.97 -0.55 7.74
N THR A 79 -13.90 -1.22 8.39
CA THR A 79 -13.63 -1.97 9.62
C THR A 79 -12.84 -3.24 9.29
N ASP A 80 -12.32 -3.92 10.28
CA ASP A 80 -11.62 -5.19 10.06
C ASP A 80 -12.57 -6.27 9.49
N GLU A 81 -13.85 -6.27 9.88
CA GLU A 81 -14.88 -7.14 9.32
C GLU A 81 -15.19 -6.81 7.85
N GLU A 82 -15.31 -5.53 7.51
CA GLU A 82 -15.50 -5.10 6.11
C GLU A 82 -14.29 -5.44 5.24
N LEU A 83 -13.06 -5.32 5.78
CA LEU A 83 -11.85 -5.75 5.08
C LEU A 83 -11.86 -7.27 4.81
N ASP A 84 -12.31 -8.06 5.78
CA ASP A 84 -12.46 -9.51 5.64
C ASP A 84 -13.52 -9.86 4.58
N ASN A 85 -14.61 -9.11 4.51
CA ASN A 85 -15.64 -9.26 3.47
C ASN A 85 -15.10 -8.90 2.07
N ILE A 86 -14.29 -7.84 1.97
CA ILE A 86 -13.58 -7.47 0.72
C ILE A 86 -12.65 -8.60 0.31
N TYR A 87 -11.80 -9.09 1.23
CA TYR A 87 -10.89 -10.22 0.99
C TYR A 87 -11.63 -11.45 0.48
N ASN A 88 -12.69 -11.87 1.18
CA ASN A 88 -13.48 -13.05 0.83
C ASN A 88 -14.15 -12.89 -0.54
N THR A 89 -14.65 -11.70 -0.86
CA THR A 89 -15.25 -11.41 -2.18
C THR A 89 -14.21 -11.51 -3.29
N ILE A 90 -13.00 -10.99 -3.07
CA ILE A 90 -11.89 -11.12 -4.03
C ILE A 90 -11.48 -12.60 -4.16
N LEU A 91 -11.38 -13.32 -3.05
CA LEU A 91 -11.02 -14.74 -3.04
C LEU A 91 -12.03 -15.59 -3.83
N MET A 92 -13.33 -15.27 -3.72
CA MET A 92 -14.39 -15.91 -4.51
C MET A 92 -14.19 -15.73 -6.02
N GLY A 93 -13.59 -14.62 -6.45
CA GLY A 93 -13.22 -14.38 -7.85
C GLY A 93 -12.39 -15.53 -8.46
N SER A 94 -11.56 -16.19 -7.65
CA SER A 94 -10.77 -17.35 -8.12
C SER A 94 -11.61 -18.60 -8.43
N LYS A 95 -12.83 -18.68 -7.92
CA LYS A 95 -13.79 -19.79 -8.12
C LYS A 95 -14.83 -19.47 -9.20
N MET A 96 -14.91 -18.23 -9.66
CA MET A 96 -15.83 -17.81 -10.71
C MET A 96 -15.53 -18.55 -12.02
N LYS A 97 -16.53 -18.70 -12.88
CA LYS A 97 -16.34 -19.11 -14.27
C LYS A 97 -15.88 -17.89 -15.09
N ARG A 98 -15.20 -18.11 -16.21
CA ARG A 98 -14.78 -17.00 -17.09
C ARG A 98 -15.95 -16.23 -17.71
N THR A 99 -17.10 -16.89 -17.80
CA THR A 99 -18.36 -16.35 -18.33
C THR A 99 -19.20 -15.64 -17.28
N ASP A 100 -18.81 -15.74 -15.99
CA ASP A 100 -19.55 -15.05 -14.94
C ASP A 100 -19.34 -13.54 -15.05
N PRO A 101 -20.36 -12.72 -14.76
CA PRO A 101 -20.24 -11.28 -14.78
C PRO A 101 -19.25 -10.80 -13.72
N ILE A 102 -18.62 -9.64 -13.97
CA ILE A 102 -17.74 -8.99 -13.00
C ILE A 102 -18.53 -8.70 -11.74
N LYS A 103 -18.00 -9.13 -10.58
CA LYS A 103 -18.57 -8.81 -9.28
C LYS A 103 -17.97 -7.51 -8.77
N TYR A 104 -18.82 -6.57 -8.38
CA TYR A 104 -18.37 -5.27 -7.91
C TYR A 104 -18.50 -5.14 -6.39
N ILE A 105 -17.50 -4.46 -5.79
CA ILE A 105 -17.47 -4.01 -4.40
C ILE A 105 -17.46 -2.49 -4.46
N ASN A 106 -18.48 -1.85 -3.88
CA ASN A 106 -18.52 -0.40 -3.81
C ASN A 106 -17.60 0.08 -2.67
N LEU A 107 -16.80 1.08 -2.96
CA LEU A 107 -15.95 1.78 -2.02
C LEU A 107 -16.38 3.26 -1.96
N ASP A 108 -15.91 3.99 -0.96
CA ASP A 108 -16.22 5.42 -0.80
C ASP A 108 -15.77 6.30 -1.98
N ARG A 109 -14.73 5.87 -2.72
CA ARG A 109 -14.13 6.64 -3.83
C ARG A 109 -14.15 5.94 -5.18
N GLY A 110 -14.95 4.90 -5.34
CA GLY A 110 -15.03 4.13 -6.58
C GLY A 110 -15.54 2.73 -6.37
N LYS A 111 -15.23 1.83 -7.29
CA LYS A 111 -15.62 0.43 -7.22
C LYS A 111 -14.47 -0.49 -7.61
N LEU A 112 -14.36 -1.60 -6.87
CA LEU A 112 -13.49 -2.73 -7.25
C LEU A 112 -14.32 -3.75 -8.01
N GLY A 113 -13.89 -4.10 -9.22
CA GLY A 113 -14.42 -5.23 -9.97
C GLY A 113 -13.56 -6.46 -9.73
N VAL A 114 -14.19 -7.61 -9.58
CA VAL A 114 -13.55 -8.90 -9.36
C VAL A 114 -14.01 -9.88 -10.43
N THR A 115 -13.05 -10.50 -11.11
CA THR A 115 -13.30 -11.55 -12.09
C THR A 115 -12.17 -12.56 -12.14
N ARG A 116 -12.37 -13.69 -12.79
CA ARG A 116 -11.36 -14.73 -12.93
C ARG A 116 -10.49 -14.52 -14.17
N LEU A 117 -9.18 -14.70 -14.02
CA LEU A 117 -8.26 -14.92 -15.13
C LEU A 117 -8.09 -16.40 -15.49
N THR A 118 -7.45 -16.66 -16.61
CA THR A 118 -7.31 -17.98 -17.24
C THR A 118 -6.75 -19.07 -16.33
N SER A 119 -5.82 -18.76 -15.47
CA SER A 119 -5.07 -19.70 -14.61
C SER A 119 -5.60 -19.81 -13.17
N GLY A 120 -6.86 -19.47 -12.92
CA GLY A 120 -7.42 -19.46 -11.57
C GLY A 120 -6.95 -18.29 -10.72
N GLN A 121 -6.27 -17.34 -11.32
CA GLN A 121 -5.91 -16.06 -10.73
C GLN A 121 -7.12 -15.13 -10.71
N VAL A 122 -7.13 -14.20 -9.78
CA VAL A 122 -8.16 -13.17 -9.66
C VAL A 122 -7.68 -11.91 -10.35
N LYS A 123 -8.46 -11.36 -11.25
CA LYS A 123 -8.29 -10.03 -11.80
C LYS A 123 -9.06 -9.04 -10.94
N ILE A 124 -8.38 -8.01 -10.47
CA ILE A 124 -8.95 -6.90 -9.73
C ILE A 124 -8.93 -5.68 -10.64
N LEU A 125 -10.09 -5.06 -10.83
CA LEU A 125 -10.26 -3.84 -11.60
C LEU A 125 -10.65 -2.72 -10.64
N TYR A 126 -10.17 -1.52 -10.86
CA TYR A 126 -10.61 -0.34 -10.13
C TYR A 126 -11.06 0.73 -11.08
N THR A 127 -12.19 1.31 -10.77
CA THR A 127 -12.73 2.50 -11.44
C THR A 127 -13.02 3.54 -10.38
N ALA A 128 -12.36 4.68 -10.45
CA ALA A 128 -12.62 5.80 -9.54
C ALA A 128 -13.98 6.42 -9.83
N SER A 129 -14.61 6.99 -8.79
CA SER A 129 -15.87 7.74 -8.96
C SER A 129 -15.67 8.90 -9.94
N GLY A 130 -16.55 8.99 -10.92
CA GLY A 130 -16.51 10.04 -11.96
C GLY A 130 -15.47 9.79 -13.07
N SER A 131 -14.88 8.60 -13.14
CA SER A 131 -13.93 8.20 -14.18
C SER A 131 -14.44 6.98 -14.93
N ASP A 132 -14.17 6.93 -16.24
CA ASP A 132 -14.39 5.74 -17.08
C ASP A 132 -13.10 4.90 -17.22
N GLU A 133 -11.98 5.41 -16.68
CA GLU A 133 -10.70 4.70 -16.72
C GLU A 133 -10.71 3.49 -15.79
N VAL A 134 -10.37 2.33 -16.33
CA VAL A 134 -10.27 1.07 -15.59
C VAL A 134 -8.79 0.71 -15.42
N LYS A 135 -8.33 0.66 -14.19
CA LYS A 135 -6.97 0.20 -13.85
C LYS A 135 -7.05 -1.19 -13.24
N TRP A 136 -6.15 -2.08 -13.62
CA TRP A 136 -6.27 -3.44 -13.16
C TRP A 136 -4.94 -4.11 -12.81
N THR A 137 -5.05 -5.13 -11.97
CA THR A 137 -3.98 -6.07 -11.64
C THR A 137 -4.55 -7.47 -11.43
N TRP A 138 -3.71 -8.44 -11.15
CA TRP A 138 -4.13 -9.80 -10.83
C TRP A 138 -3.34 -10.40 -9.67
N LEU A 139 -3.93 -11.36 -8.97
CA LEU A 139 -3.33 -12.06 -7.85
C LEU A 139 -3.63 -13.56 -7.93
N SER A 140 -2.64 -14.39 -7.58
CA SER A 140 -2.90 -15.77 -7.18
C SER A 140 -3.51 -15.81 -5.78
N LYS A 141 -4.13 -16.93 -5.41
CA LYS A 141 -4.68 -17.11 -4.05
C LYS A 141 -3.64 -16.90 -2.96
N GLY A 142 -2.41 -17.42 -3.14
CA GLY A 142 -1.34 -17.23 -2.18
C GLY A 142 -0.87 -15.78 -2.06
N GLN A 143 -0.80 -15.07 -3.19
CA GLN A 143 -0.48 -13.65 -3.19
C GLN A 143 -1.59 -12.82 -2.51
N LEU A 144 -2.87 -13.16 -2.78
CA LEU A 144 -4.00 -12.49 -2.13
C LEU A 144 -3.94 -12.65 -0.61
N LYS A 145 -3.71 -13.87 -0.11
CA LYS A 145 -3.50 -14.11 1.32
C LYS A 145 -2.39 -13.22 1.89
N LYS A 146 -1.23 -13.21 1.23
CA LYS A 146 -0.08 -12.43 1.67
C LYS A 146 -0.36 -10.92 1.70
N VAL A 147 -1.07 -10.38 0.71
CA VAL A 147 -1.42 -8.95 0.65
C VAL A 147 -2.39 -8.56 1.76
N PHE A 148 -3.33 -9.44 2.11
CA PHE A 148 -4.32 -9.19 3.16
C PHE A 148 -3.92 -9.69 4.55
N GLY A 149 -2.66 -10.14 4.73
CA GLY A 149 -2.15 -10.60 6.03
C GLY A 149 -2.82 -11.87 6.55
N LYS A 150 -3.24 -12.78 5.65
CA LYS A 150 -3.97 -14.03 5.99
C LYS A 150 -3.09 -15.28 5.86
#